data_e163ebf1a63e1bd814eb06c5512bd6e4
#
_entry.id   e163ebf1a63e1bd814eb06c5512bd6e4
#
_cell.length_a   1.000
_cell.length_b   1.000
_cell.length_c   1.000
_cell.angle_alpha   90.00
_cell.angle_beta   90.00
_cell.angle_gamma   90.00
#
_symmetry.space_group_name_H-M   'P 1'
#
loop_
_entity.id
_entity.type
_entity.pdbx_description
1 polymer ?
#
loop_
_entity_poly.entity_id
_entity_poly.type
_entity_poly.pdbx_seq_one_letter_code
_entity_poly.pdbx_strand_id
1 'polypeptide(L)'
;MNYSDVFSTWRDLHKTEWTSYTRHPFVERIGDGTLPKSAFLNYLRQDYIFLKHFSRAWGLAIAKSGNITEMHTCSKVVHALLDEEIKLHIEFCNSEGISTAELEKTNEMHQNLAYTRFVLDAGFSGDFLDLMAALAPCVLGYGEIGKRLGASQYLSLIHI
;
A
#
# COMPACT_ATOMS: atom_id res chain seq x y z
N MET A 1 5.36 13.40 10.73
CA MET A 1 5.05 12.21 11.54
C MET A 1 6.22 11.99 12.48
N ASN A 2 5.94 11.65 13.73
CA ASN A 2 7.00 11.22 14.65
C ASN A 2 7.13 9.70 14.49
N TYR A 3 8.09 9.27 13.71
CA TYR A 3 8.41 7.85 13.53
C TYR A 3 9.25 7.36 14.72
N SER A 4 9.33 6.06 14.92
CA SER A 4 10.30 5.49 15.85
C SER A 4 11.71 5.89 15.43
N ASP A 5 12.65 5.96 16.39
CA ASP A 5 14.05 6.29 16.11
C ASP A 5 14.68 5.30 15.12
N VAL A 6 14.31 4.02 15.21
CA VAL A 6 14.75 2.97 14.29
C VAL A 6 14.35 3.29 12.85
N PHE A 7 13.08 3.54 12.61
CA PHE A 7 12.62 3.84 11.26
C PHE A 7 13.17 5.18 10.74
N SER A 8 13.25 6.18 11.58
CA SER A 8 13.88 7.46 11.22
C SER A 8 15.32 7.27 10.76
N THR A 9 16.09 6.44 11.48
CA THR A 9 17.46 6.09 11.10
C THR A 9 17.50 5.37 9.74
N TRP A 10 16.67 4.37 9.51
CA TRP A 10 16.60 3.66 8.23
C TRP A 10 16.25 4.59 7.07
N ARG A 11 15.26 5.44 7.24
CA ARG A 11 14.86 6.43 6.24
C ARG A 11 15.98 7.41 5.91
N ASP A 12 16.71 7.88 6.91
CA ASP A 12 17.80 8.84 6.74
C ASP A 12 19.02 8.21 6.06
N LEU A 13 19.31 6.93 6.34
CA LEU A 13 20.34 6.15 5.65
C LEU A 13 20.01 5.92 4.16
N HIS A 14 18.71 5.80 3.83
CA HIS A 14 18.20 5.56 2.47
C HIS A 14 17.41 6.76 1.93
N LYS A 15 17.86 7.98 2.26
CA LYS A 15 17.14 9.21 1.96
C LYS A 15 16.86 9.40 0.46
N THR A 16 17.81 9.02 -0.40
CA THR A 16 17.69 9.15 -1.85
C THR A 16 16.56 8.26 -2.38
N GLU A 17 16.56 6.99 -2.01
CA GLU A 17 15.56 6.00 -2.41
C GLU A 17 14.19 6.36 -1.83
N TRP A 18 14.15 6.75 -0.55
CA TRP A 18 12.93 7.18 0.10
C TRP A 18 12.30 8.40 -0.57
N THR A 19 13.12 9.40 -0.92
CA THR A 19 12.66 10.58 -1.64
C THR A 19 12.19 10.23 -3.05
N SER A 20 12.93 9.39 -3.77
CA SER A 20 12.55 8.91 -5.10
C SER A 20 11.20 8.18 -5.10
N TYR A 21 10.91 7.43 -4.05
CA TYR A 21 9.65 6.76 -3.83
C TYR A 21 8.52 7.74 -3.47
N THR A 22 8.66 8.49 -2.37
CA THR A 22 7.58 9.33 -1.82
C THR A 22 7.32 10.59 -2.65
N ARG A 23 8.26 10.97 -3.53
CA ARG A 23 8.20 12.10 -4.49
C ARG A 23 8.23 11.63 -5.94
N HIS A 24 7.84 10.37 -6.18
CA HIS A 24 7.76 9.86 -7.55
C HIS A 24 6.86 10.74 -8.42
N PRO A 25 7.17 10.97 -9.71
CA PRO A 25 6.36 11.80 -10.60
C PRO A 25 4.87 11.41 -10.66
N PHE A 26 4.55 10.14 -10.50
CA PHE A 26 3.18 9.67 -10.37
C PHE A 26 2.47 10.31 -9.16
N VAL A 27 3.14 10.29 -7.99
CA VAL A 27 2.62 10.85 -6.74
C VAL A 27 2.45 12.36 -6.82
N GLU A 28 3.46 13.06 -7.39
CA GLU A 28 3.39 14.52 -7.56
C GLU A 28 2.25 14.92 -8.51
N ARG A 29 2.05 14.18 -9.60
CA ARG A 29 0.94 14.42 -10.53
C ARG A 29 -0.44 14.11 -9.97
N ILE A 30 -0.55 13.20 -9.01
CA ILE A 30 -1.79 13.05 -8.22
C ILE A 30 -2.03 14.34 -7.44
N GLY A 31 -0.99 14.83 -6.75
CA GLY A 31 -1.09 16.00 -5.87
C GLY A 31 -1.44 17.31 -6.59
N ASP A 32 -1.00 17.49 -7.83
CA ASP A 32 -1.27 18.67 -8.66
C ASP A 32 -2.45 18.50 -9.65
N GLY A 33 -3.08 17.31 -9.68
CA GLY A 33 -4.22 17.03 -10.54
C GLY A 33 -3.88 16.81 -12.02
N THR A 34 -2.60 16.64 -12.38
CA THR A 34 -2.13 16.46 -13.77
C THR A 34 -1.95 15.01 -14.19
N LEU A 35 -2.21 14.05 -13.27
CA LEU A 35 -2.08 12.64 -13.61
C LEU A 35 -3.15 12.24 -14.65
N PRO A 36 -2.74 11.64 -15.81
CA PRO A 36 -3.71 11.13 -16.77
C PRO A 36 -4.63 10.08 -16.14
N LYS A 37 -5.92 10.19 -16.39
CA LYS A 37 -6.94 9.25 -15.85
C LYS A 37 -6.59 7.79 -16.18
N SER A 38 -6.10 7.52 -17.39
CA SER A 38 -5.68 6.16 -17.80
C SER A 38 -4.55 5.60 -16.95
N ALA A 39 -3.60 6.44 -16.53
CA ALA A 39 -2.52 6.04 -15.64
C ALA A 39 -3.06 5.71 -14.23
N PHE A 40 -4.01 6.51 -13.74
CA PHE A 40 -4.66 6.27 -12.46
C PHE A 40 -5.50 4.97 -12.47
N LEU A 41 -6.27 4.73 -13.52
CA LEU A 41 -7.03 3.49 -13.66
C LEU A 41 -6.13 2.25 -13.77
N ASN A 42 -4.99 2.36 -14.45
CA ASN A 42 -4.01 1.26 -14.47
C ASN A 42 -3.41 1.01 -13.08
N TYR A 43 -3.10 2.08 -12.32
CA TYR A 43 -2.66 1.98 -10.94
C TYR A 43 -3.70 1.24 -10.09
N LEU A 44 -4.99 1.62 -10.14
CA LEU A 44 -6.03 0.96 -9.35
C LEU A 44 -6.19 -0.53 -9.67
N ARG A 45 -6.04 -0.92 -10.95
CA ARG A 45 -6.04 -2.35 -11.34
C ARG A 45 -4.88 -3.11 -10.71
N GLN A 46 -3.69 -2.52 -10.68
CA GLN A 46 -2.51 -3.13 -10.05
C GLN A 46 -2.62 -3.11 -8.52
N ASP A 47 -3.17 -2.05 -7.97
CA ASP A 47 -3.36 -1.88 -6.54
C ASP A 47 -4.40 -2.87 -5.99
N TYR A 48 -5.46 -3.17 -6.74
CA TYR A 48 -6.39 -4.26 -6.40
C TYR A 48 -5.67 -5.60 -6.19
N ILE A 49 -4.72 -5.94 -7.07
CA ILE A 49 -3.91 -7.16 -6.93
C ILE A 49 -2.97 -7.05 -5.73
N PHE A 50 -2.34 -5.88 -5.57
CA PHE A 50 -1.45 -5.58 -4.45
C PHE A 50 -2.18 -5.76 -3.11
N LEU A 51 -3.35 -5.18 -2.93
CA LEU A 51 -4.14 -5.26 -1.71
C LEU A 51 -4.50 -6.70 -1.33
N LYS A 52 -4.75 -7.58 -2.30
CA LYS A 52 -4.96 -9.03 -2.05
C LYS A 52 -3.71 -9.69 -1.45
N HIS A 53 -2.52 -9.36 -1.95
CA HIS A 53 -1.26 -9.89 -1.40
C HIS A 53 -0.90 -9.22 -0.08
N PHE A 54 -1.18 -7.94 0.05
CA PHE A 54 -0.94 -7.18 1.26
C PHE A 54 -1.82 -7.68 2.42
N SER A 55 -3.08 -8.01 2.14
CA SER A 55 -3.97 -8.67 3.12
C SER A 55 -3.44 -10.04 3.55
N ARG A 56 -2.84 -10.82 2.63
CA ARG A 56 -2.19 -12.10 2.97
C ARG A 56 -0.97 -11.90 3.87
N ALA A 57 -0.16 -10.87 3.61
CA ALA A 57 0.99 -10.53 4.45
C ALA A 57 0.56 -10.15 5.87
N TRP A 58 -0.50 -9.35 6.02
CA TRP A 58 -1.05 -9.03 7.32
C TRP A 58 -1.73 -10.23 8.01
N GLY A 59 -2.34 -11.14 7.25
CA GLY A 59 -2.80 -12.43 7.76
C GLY A 59 -1.65 -13.29 8.30
N LEU A 60 -0.51 -13.31 7.59
CA LEU A 60 0.71 -13.97 8.05
C LEU A 60 1.28 -13.27 9.31
N ALA A 61 1.18 -11.95 9.41
CA ALA A 61 1.55 -11.20 10.62
C ALA A 61 0.72 -11.63 11.83
N ILE A 62 -0.60 -11.86 11.66
CA ILE A 62 -1.43 -12.43 12.73
C ILE A 62 -0.87 -13.79 13.19
N ALA A 63 -0.53 -14.66 12.24
CA ALA A 63 -0.01 -16.01 12.56
C ALA A 63 1.35 -15.97 13.27
N LYS A 64 2.16 -14.92 13.03
CA LYS A 64 3.49 -14.72 13.61
C LYS A 64 3.51 -13.84 14.86
N SER A 65 2.38 -13.24 15.23
CA SER A 65 2.26 -12.37 16.41
C SER A 65 2.55 -13.14 17.69
N GLY A 66 3.34 -12.53 18.57
CA GLY A 66 3.73 -13.12 19.88
C GLY A 66 2.69 -12.95 20.98
N ASN A 67 1.69 -12.08 20.77
CA ASN A 67 0.69 -11.77 21.77
C ASN A 67 -0.65 -11.31 21.15
N ILE A 68 -1.71 -11.34 21.96
CA ILE A 68 -3.07 -11.01 21.53
C ILE A 68 -3.21 -9.55 21.06
N THR A 69 -2.43 -8.62 21.60
CA THR A 69 -2.48 -7.20 21.21
C THR A 69 -1.95 -7.00 19.79
N GLU A 70 -0.84 -7.65 19.44
CA GLU A 70 -0.31 -7.67 18.08
C GLU A 70 -1.29 -8.32 17.11
N MET A 71 -1.82 -9.52 17.47
CA MET A 71 -2.83 -10.20 16.65
C MET A 71 -4.03 -9.30 16.37
N HIS A 72 -4.53 -8.63 17.41
CA HIS A 72 -5.68 -7.73 17.28
C HIS A 72 -5.37 -6.52 16.40
N THR A 73 -4.15 -5.96 16.49
CA THR A 73 -3.71 -4.84 15.63
C THR A 73 -3.63 -5.28 14.17
N CYS A 74 -2.98 -6.40 13.89
CA CYS A 74 -2.89 -6.94 12.53
C CYS A 74 -4.27 -7.30 11.96
N SER A 75 -5.18 -7.87 12.75
CA SER A 75 -6.53 -8.22 12.29
C SER A 75 -7.36 -6.99 11.90
N LYS A 76 -7.20 -5.86 12.61
CA LYS A 76 -7.83 -4.59 12.21
C LYS A 76 -7.34 -4.10 10.85
N VAL A 77 -6.05 -4.26 10.57
CA VAL A 77 -5.50 -3.89 9.25
C VAL A 77 -6.10 -4.79 8.17
N VAL A 78 -6.16 -6.12 8.39
CA VAL A 78 -6.81 -7.05 7.44
C VAL A 78 -8.26 -6.65 7.19
N HIS A 79 -9.02 -6.32 8.25
CA HIS A 79 -10.41 -5.88 8.12
C HIS A 79 -10.51 -4.60 7.28
N ALA A 80 -9.70 -3.58 7.58
CA ALA A 80 -9.70 -2.32 6.83
C ALA A 80 -9.37 -2.55 5.33
N LEU A 81 -8.38 -3.40 5.03
CA LEU A 81 -8.01 -3.72 3.66
C LEU A 81 -9.15 -4.42 2.89
N LEU A 82 -9.78 -5.45 3.48
CA LEU A 82 -10.77 -6.28 2.79
C LEU A 82 -12.17 -5.66 2.77
N ASP A 83 -12.55 -4.99 3.84
CA ASP A 83 -13.92 -4.49 4.02
C ASP A 83 -14.09 -3.01 3.68
N GLU A 84 -13.01 -2.25 3.61
CA GLU A 84 -13.06 -0.82 3.29
C GLU A 84 -12.30 -0.54 1.99
N GLU A 85 -10.98 -0.70 1.96
CA GLU A 85 -10.13 -0.24 0.87
C GLU A 85 -10.40 -0.99 -0.45
N ILE A 86 -10.47 -2.32 -0.43
CA ILE A 86 -10.79 -3.12 -1.63
C ILE A 86 -12.19 -2.78 -2.17
N LYS A 87 -13.16 -2.53 -1.30
CA LYS A 87 -14.51 -2.13 -1.73
C LYS A 87 -14.51 -0.78 -2.44
N LEU A 88 -13.80 0.22 -1.88
CA LEU A 88 -13.66 1.53 -2.52
C LEU A 88 -13.01 1.41 -3.91
N HIS A 89 -11.98 0.57 -4.06
CA HIS A 89 -11.35 0.31 -5.35
C HIS A 89 -12.32 -0.30 -6.36
N ILE A 90 -13.10 -1.30 -5.94
CA ILE A 90 -14.12 -1.95 -6.78
C ILE A 90 -15.20 -0.95 -7.20
N GLU A 91 -15.72 -0.17 -6.26
CA GLU A 91 -16.77 0.83 -6.51
C GLU A 91 -16.29 1.89 -7.49
N PHE A 92 -15.09 2.43 -7.28
CA PHE A 92 -14.51 3.41 -8.19
C PHE A 92 -14.27 2.81 -9.59
N CYS A 93 -13.65 1.63 -9.67
CA CYS A 93 -13.41 0.96 -10.95
C CYS A 93 -14.72 0.68 -11.70
N ASN A 94 -15.76 0.22 -11.00
CA ASN A 94 -17.07 0.00 -11.59
C ASN A 94 -17.70 1.29 -12.13
N SER A 95 -17.57 2.42 -11.43
CA SER A 95 -18.05 3.72 -11.91
C SER A 95 -17.34 4.18 -13.19
N GLU A 96 -16.12 3.68 -13.43
CA GLU A 96 -15.32 3.93 -14.62
C GLU A 96 -15.45 2.85 -15.70
N GLY A 97 -16.43 1.94 -15.55
CA GLY A 97 -16.73 0.88 -16.51
C GLY A 97 -15.80 -0.33 -16.44
N ILE A 98 -15.00 -0.46 -15.39
CA ILE A 98 -14.10 -1.61 -15.15
C ILE A 98 -14.80 -2.54 -14.16
N SER A 99 -15.28 -3.68 -14.64
CA SER A 99 -15.97 -4.66 -13.81
C SER A 99 -15.03 -5.39 -12.83
N THR A 100 -15.59 -5.89 -11.72
CA THR A 100 -14.86 -6.76 -10.79
C THR A 100 -14.25 -7.98 -11.48
N ALA A 101 -14.95 -8.55 -12.47
CA ALA A 101 -14.43 -9.67 -13.24
C ALA A 101 -13.19 -9.30 -14.08
N GLU A 102 -13.08 -8.06 -14.55
CA GLU A 102 -11.88 -7.56 -15.23
C GLU A 102 -10.75 -7.30 -14.25
N LEU A 103 -11.03 -6.77 -13.05
CA LEU A 103 -10.04 -6.61 -11.99
C LEU A 103 -9.42 -7.96 -11.62
N GLU A 104 -10.24 -9.00 -11.43
CA GLU A 104 -9.78 -10.36 -11.11
C GLU A 104 -8.91 -10.99 -12.21
N LYS A 105 -9.12 -10.62 -13.47
CA LYS A 105 -8.37 -11.10 -14.62
C LYS A 105 -7.16 -10.24 -14.97
N THR A 106 -6.92 -9.15 -14.25
CA THR A 106 -5.81 -8.26 -14.50
C THR A 106 -4.48 -9.00 -14.32
N ASN A 107 -3.60 -8.90 -15.33
CA ASN A 107 -2.25 -9.43 -15.23
C ASN A 107 -1.41 -8.59 -14.28
N GLU A 108 -0.76 -9.24 -13.34
CA GLU A 108 0.13 -8.58 -12.37
C GLU A 108 1.39 -8.06 -13.06
N MET A 109 1.72 -6.79 -12.87
CA MET A 109 2.95 -6.20 -13.38
C MET A 109 4.17 -6.67 -12.59
N HIS A 110 5.35 -6.71 -13.23
CA HIS A 110 6.59 -7.19 -12.60
C HIS A 110 6.96 -6.45 -11.31
N GLN A 111 6.73 -5.13 -11.27
CA GLN A 111 7.02 -4.31 -10.07
C GLN A 111 6.15 -4.73 -8.89
N ASN A 112 4.86 -4.96 -9.15
CA ASN A 112 3.90 -5.44 -8.15
C ASN A 112 4.28 -6.84 -7.66
N LEU A 113 4.53 -7.75 -8.61
CA LEU A 113 5.00 -9.11 -8.34
C LEU A 113 6.26 -9.10 -7.46
N ALA A 114 7.28 -8.30 -7.84
CA ALA A 114 8.55 -8.25 -7.12
C ALA A 114 8.37 -7.84 -5.67
N TYR A 115 7.64 -6.76 -5.42
CA TYR A 115 7.45 -6.26 -4.05
C TYR A 115 6.55 -7.18 -3.22
N THR A 116 5.44 -7.63 -3.76
CA THR A 116 4.51 -8.49 -3.01
C THR A 116 5.14 -9.83 -2.65
N ARG A 117 5.96 -10.41 -3.53
CA ARG A 117 6.68 -11.67 -3.23
C ARG A 117 7.82 -11.45 -2.25
N PHE A 118 8.54 -10.33 -2.34
CA PHE A 118 9.55 -9.96 -1.35
C PHE A 118 8.95 -9.86 0.06
N VAL A 119 7.82 -9.19 0.22
CA VAL A 119 7.15 -9.07 1.53
C VAL A 119 6.70 -10.43 2.05
N LEU A 120 6.08 -11.25 1.21
CA LEU A 120 5.64 -12.59 1.62
C LEU A 120 6.82 -13.50 1.95
N ASP A 121 7.91 -13.44 1.17
CA ASP A 121 9.12 -14.22 1.42
C ASP A 121 9.77 -13.83 2.75
N ALA A 122 9.91 -12.53 3.04
CA ALA A 122 10.36 -12.04 4.34
C ALA A 122 9.50 -12.59 5.50
N GLY A 123 8.18 -12.62 5.28
CA GLY A 123 7.26 -13.18 6.27
C GLY A 123 7.36 -14.69 6.43
N PHE A 124 7.55 -15.46 5.37
CA PHE A 124 7.66 -16.93 5.44
C PHE A 124 9.02 -17.37 5.97
N SER A 125 10.10 -16.72 5.55
CA SER A 125 11.48 -17.10 5.90
C SER A 125 11.93 -16.52 7.25
N GLY A 126 11.42 -15.36 7.65
CA GLY A 126 11.79 -14.64 8.86
C GLY A 126 10.76 -14.73 10.00
N ASP A 127 10.93 -13.90 10.98
CA ASP A 127 10.02 -13.75 12.11
C ASP A 127 8.99 -12.59 11.89
N PHE A 128 8.28 -12.23 12.96
CA PHE A 128 7.33 -11.12 12.94
C PHE A 128 7.99 -9.77 12.60
N LEU A 129 9.20 -9.53 13.12
CA LEU A 129 9.91 -8.27 12.91
C LEU A 129 10.46 -8.15 11.49
N ASP A 130 10.92 -9.25 10.89
CA ASP A 130 11.33 -9.29 9.48
C ASP A 130 10.17 -8.91 8.56
N LEU A 131 8.99 -9.45 8.83
CA LEU A 131 7.78 -9.10 8.09
C LEU A 131 7.39 -7.63 8.30
N MET A 132 7.45 -7.11 9.53
CA MET A 132 7.18 -5.70 9.81
C MET A 132 8.17 -4.78 9.10
N ALA A 133 9.45 -5.13 9.05
CA ALA A 133 10.47 -4.38 8.33
C ALA A 133 10.17 -4.33 6.82
N ALA A 134 9.76 -5.45 6.21
CA ALA A 134 9.39 -5.52 4.80
C ALA A 134 8.10 -4.73 4.48
N LEU A 135 7.14 -4.66 5.41
CA LEU A 135 5.89 -3.90 5.28
C LEU A 135 6.08 -2.39 5.52
N ALA A 136 7.08 -2.00 6.34
CA ALA A 136 7.26 -0.62 6.78
C ALA A 136 7.36 0.41 5.63
N PRO A 137 8.07 0.18 4.52
CA PRO A 137 8.14 1.14 3.43
C PRO A 137 6.77 1.46 2.84
N CYS A 138 5.92 0.47 2.66
CA CYS A 138 4.56 0.70 2.14
C CYS A 138 3.73 1.46 3.16
N VAL A 139 3.58 0.95 4.38
CA VAL A 139 2.72 1.53 5.41
C VAL A 139 3.11 2.98 5.73
N LEU A 140 4.40 3.22 5.99
CA LEU A 140 4.88 4.53 6.43
C LEU A 140 5.07 5.49 5.25
N GLY A 141 5.42 4.98 4.07
CA GLY A 141 5.54 5.78 2.86
C GLY A 141 4.19 6.31 2.39
N TYR A 142 3.18 5.46 2.31
CA TYR A 142 1.81 5.91 2.00
C TYR A 142 1.27 6.86 3.07
N GLY A 143 1.56 6.62 4.34
CA GLY A 143 1.23 7.55 5.42
C GLY A 143 1.88 8.93 5.24
N GLU A 144 3.15 9.01 4.80
CA GLU A 144 3.84 10.26 4.51
C GLU A 144 3.24 10.96 3.29
N ILE A 145 3.01 10.21 2.21
CA ILE A 145 2.37 10.69 0.98
C ILE A 145 0.97 11.23 1.29
N GLY A 146 0.13 10.44 1.94
CA GLY A 146 -1.25 10.81 2.27
C GLY A 146 -1.32 12.07 3.14
N LYS A 147 -0.47 12.18 4.16
CA LYS A 147 -0.39 13.39 4.99
C LYS A 147 0.03 14.63 4.19
N ARG A 148 0.98 14.47 3.27
CA ARG A 148 1.46 15.57 2.43
C ARG A 148 0.40 16.00 1.41
N LEU A 149 -0.22 15.03 0.74
CA LEU A 149 -1.21 15.30 -0.29
C LEU A 149 -2.58 15.67 0.29
N GLY A 150 -2.93 15.20 1.49
CA GLY A 150 -4.23 15.46 2.14
C GLY A 150 -4.53 16.95 2.38
N ALA A 151 -3.53 17.82 2.27
CA ALA A 151 -3.69 19.26 2.24
C ALA A 151 -4.00 19.82 0.83
N SER A 152 -3.96 18.97 -0.22
CA SER A 152 -4.22 19.40 -1.61
C SER A 152 -5.72 19.43 -1.90
N GLN A 153 -6.19 20.54 -2.49
CA GLN A 153 -7.59 20.69 -2.91
C GLN A 153 -8.00 19.69 -4.03
N TYR A 154 -7.06 19.03 -4.67
CA TYR A 154 -7.31 18.07 -5.76
C TYR A 154 -7.62 16.65 -5.25
N LEU A 155 -7.30 16.34 -3.98
CA LEU A 155 -7.58 15.03 -3.38
C LEU A 155 -9.03 14.81 -2.98
N SER A 156 -9.88 15.84 -3.03
CA SER A 156 -11.32 15.67 -2.81
C SER A 156 -12.00 14.75 -3.86
N LEU A 157 -11.29 14.44 -4.94
CA LEU A 157 -11.74 13.52 -6.01
C LEU A 157 -11.18 12.10 -5.87
N ILE A 158 -10.24 11.87 -4.96
CA ILE A 158 -9.56 10.58 -4.75
C ILE A 158 -9.56 10.31 -3.25
N HIS A 159 -10.73 9.94 -2.72
CA HIS A 159 -10.81 9.41 -1.36
C HIS A 159 -10.24 7.98 -1.37
N ILE A 160 -8.93 7.86 -1.17
CA ILE A 160 -8.26 6.63 -0.76
C ILE A 160 -7.66 6.88 0.62
#